data_8f24a94f25f4f65ccf6c9f7f2656dbb0
#
_entry.id   8f24a94f25f4f65ccf6c9f7f2656dbb0
#
_cell.length_a   1.000
_cell.length_b   1.000
_cell.length_c   1.000
_cell.angle_alpha   90.00
_cell.angle_beta   90.00
_cell.angle_gamma   90.00
#
_symmetry.space_group_name_H-M   'P 1'
#
loop_
_entity.id
_entity.type
_entity.pdbx_description
1 polymer ?
#
loop_
_entity_poly.entity_id
_entity_poly.type
_entity_poly.pdbx_seq_one_letter_code
_entity_poly.pdbx_strand_id
1 'polypeptide(L)'
;PKSLYGTSSSPIAYEDLLILVTDDDANLPNSRVSRSRLLAIHKKDGSTAWERARPFHRSGWSTPTIWKHSEGKELVVLGNGSLRGYSLPDGEGKWQVDGFSRETIARPMVQNDLVFASGSKLGGSADLNSDPAPFWKAVISFDVNGDDRLERKEMTGHFTFPFRPQLPPGHPGYGLPLPKDPEKRQKR
;
A
#
# COMPACT_ATOMS: atom_id res chain seq x y z
N PRO A 1 -12.94 -2.01 0.48
CA PRO A 1 -11.58 -1.90 -0.07
C PRO A 1 -10.96 -3.28 -0.31
N LYS A 2 -10.21 -3.41 -1.39
CA LYS A 2 -9.44 -4.61 -1.70
C LYS A 2 -8.01 -4.42 -1.19
N SER A 3 -7.55 -5.33 -0.35
CA SER A 3 -6.19 -5.34 0.19
C SER A 3 -5.70 -6.76 0.30
N LEU A 4 -4.40 -6.99 0.07
CA LEU A 4 -3.80 -8.32 0.14
C LEU A 4 -3.93 -8.96 1.53
N TYR A 5 -3.82 -8.14 2.59
CA TYR A 5 -3.84 -8.58 3.99
C TYR A 5 -5.04 -8.03 4.78
N GLY A 6 -6.05 -7.51 4.11
CA GLY A 6 -7.17 -6.83 4.73
C GLY A 6 -6.83 -5.40 5.16
N THR A 7 -7.75 -4.76 5.88
CA THR A 7 -7.62 -3.40 6.41
C THR A 7 -7.40 -3.47 7.91
N SER A 8 -6.35 -2.82 8.41
CA SER A 8 -6.05 -2.75 9.85
C SER A 8 -5.90 -1.32 10.38
N SER A 9 -6.05 -0.31 9.51
CA SER A 9 -6.13 1.08 9.96
C SER A 9 -7.37 1.28 10.82
N SER A 10 -7.19 1.71 12.06
CA SER A 10 -8.32 1.99 12.95
C SER A 10 -8.96 3.34 12.63
N PRO A 11 -10.29 3.45 12.72
CA PRO A 11 -10.95 4.75 12.71
C PRO A 11 -10.49 5.61 13.89
N ILE A 12 -10.43 6.92 13.70
CA ILE A 12 -10.16 7.86 14.78
C ILE A 12 -11.33 8.80 14.99
N ALA A 13 -11.56 9.14 16.25
CA ALA A 13 -12.60 10.08 16.64
C ALA A 13 -12.05 11.50 16.69
N TYR A 14 -12.76 12.44 16.09
CA TYR A 14 -12.50 13.87 16.18
C TYR A 14 -13.83 14.62 16.31
N GLU A 15 -14.03 15.29 17.44
CA GLU A 15 -15.29 15.99 17.73
C GLU A 15 -16.52 15.10 17.50
N ASP A 16 -17.40 15.45 16.56
CA ASP A 16 -18.57 14.66 16.17
C ASP A 16 -18.29 13.67 15.02
N LEU A 17 -17.05 13.61 14.53
CA LEU A 17 -16.67 12.81 13.38
C LEU A 17 -15.91 11.53 13.74
N LEU A 18 -16.09 10.49 12.93
CA LEU A 18 -15.18 9.36 12.78
C LEU A 18 -14.46 9.50 11.45
N ILE A 19 -13.14 9.45 11.48
CA ILE A 19 -12.30 9.57 10.30
C ILE A 19 -11.65 8.22 9.99
N LEU A 20 -11.76 7.78 8.74
CA LEU A 20 -11.29 6.50 8.24
C LEU A 20 -10.34 6.71 7.06
N VAL A 21 -9.28 5.89 7.03
CA VAL A 21 -8.46 5.69 5.84
C VAL A 21 -8.96 4.42 5.14
N THR A 22 -9.44 4.55 3.92
CA THR A 22 -9.97 3.43 3.14
C THR A 22 -9.17 3.26 1.86
N ASP A 23 -7.86 3.01 2.02
CA ASP A 23 -6.98 2.77 0.88
C ASP A 23 -7.28 1.40 0.26
N ASP A 24 -7.20 1.31 -1.07
CA ASP A 24 -7.70 0.20 -1.86
C ASP A 24 -6.71 -0.18 -2.96
N ASP A 25 -6.42 -1.48 -3.08
CA ASP A 25 -5.58 -2.05 -4.13
C ASP A 25 -6.36 -2.43 -5.40
N ALA A 26 -7.64 -2.13 -5.47
CA ALA A 26 -8.42 -2.37 -6.68
C ALA A 26 -7.91 -1.50 -7.86
N ASN A 27 -8.02 -2.06 -9.06
CA ASN A 27 -7.62 -1.39 -10.30
C ASN A 27 -6.11 -1.14 -10.46
N LEU A 28 -5.27 -1.88 -9.75
CA LEU A 28 -3.85 -1.93 -10.07
C LEU A 28 -3.64 -2.75 -11.35
N PRO A 29 -2.70 -2.36 -12.21
CA PRO A 29 -1.68 -1.32 -12.05
C PRO A 29 -2.15 0.10 -12.39
N ASN A 30 -3.38 0.31 -12.81
CA ASN A 30 -3.87 1.64 -13.16
C ASN A 30 -4.25 2.45 -11.91
N SER A 31 -3.23 2.98 -11.24
CA SER A 31 -3.39 3.74 -10.01
C SER A 31 -4.16 5.07 -10.16
N ARG A 32 -4.38 5.53 -11.41
CA ARG A 32 -5.16 6.76 -11.66
C ARG A 32 -6.64 6.60 -11.30
N VAL A 33 -7.12 5.38 -11.19
CA VAL A 33 -8.51 5.04 -10.85
C VAL A 33 -8.59 4.38 -9.47
N SER A 34 -7.64 4.65 -8.60
CA SER A 34 -7.65 4.15 -7.23
C SER A 34 -8.93 4.57 -6.50
N ARG A 35 -9.53 3.64 -5.76
CA ARG A 35 -10.64 3.90 -4.86
C ARG A 35 -10.19 4.35 -3.48
N SER A 36 -8.89 4.56 -3.30
CA SER A 36 -8.34 5.01 -2.03
C SER A 36 -8.85 6.40 -1.69
N ARG A 37 -9.27 6.56 -0.43
CA ARG A 37 -9.87 7.79 0.05
C ARG A 37 -9.72 7.96 1.56
N LEU A 38 -9.83 9.18 2.01
CA LEU A 38 -10.21 9.53 3.37
C LEU A 38 -11.71 9.72 3.43
N LEU A 39 -12.33 9.27 4.49
CA LEU A 39 -13.74 9.39 4.73
C LEU A 39 -13.97 9.89 6.17
N ALA A 40 -14.73 10.97 6.33
CA ALA A 40 -15.25 11.39 7.62
C ALA A 40 -16.76 11.23 7.66
N ILE A 41 -17.24 10.59 8.69
CA ILE A 41 -18.67 10.34 8.93
C ILE A 41 -19.10 10.92 10.27
N HIS A 42 -20.34 11.39 10.35
CA HIS A 42 -20.93 11.83 11.60
C HIS A 42 -21.18 10.65 12.54
N LYS A 43 -20.74 10.75 13.78
CA LYS A 43 -20.94 9.70 14.80
C LYS A 43 -22.40 9.43 15.10
N LYS A 44 -23.25 10.45 14.95
CA LYS A 44 -24.66 10.40 15.30
C LYS A 44 -25.46 9.44 14.45
N ASP A 45 -25.21 9.46 13.13
CA ASP A 45 -26.08 8.80 12.15
C ASP A 45 -25.32 8.09 11.03
N GLY A 46 -23.98 8.18 11.01
CA GLY A 46 -23.15 7.57 9.97
C GLY A 46 -23.17 8.29 8.63
N SER A 47 -23.83 9.45 8.51
CA SER A 47 -23.84 10.23 7.28
C SER A 47 -22.43 10.75 6.97
N THR A 48 -22.11 10.88 5.69
CA THR A 48 -20.81 11.38 5.24
C THR A 48 -20.72 12.88 5.46
N ALA A 49 -19.73 13.31 6.25
CA ALA A 49 -19.38 14.72 6.41
C ALA A 49 -18.53 15.21 5.24
N TRP A 50 -17.48 14.44 4.92
CA TRP A 50 -16.64 14.70 3.74
C TRP A 50 -15.92 13.43 3.29
N GLU A 51 -15.53 13.44 2.03
CA GLU A 51 -14.74 12.38 1.39
C GLU A 51 -13.65 13.02 0.52
N ARG A 52 -12.41 12.50 0.61
CA ARG A 52 -11.29 12.95 -0.23
C ARG A 52 -10.62 11.77 -0.91
N ALA A 53 -10.57 11.83 -2.23
CA ALA A 53 -9.82 10.87 -3.02
C ALA A 53 -8.32 10.93 -2.70
N ARG A 54 -7.69 9.78 -2.65
CA ARG A 54 -6.24 9.59 -2.51
C ARG A 54 -5.71 8.89 -3.75
N PRO A 55 -5.64 9.58 -4.91
CA PRO A 55 -5.18 8.96 -6.15
C PRO A 55 -3.76 8.40 -5.95
N PHE A 56 -3.46 7.28 -6.61
CA PHE A 56 -2.18 6.58 -6.54
C PHE A 56 -1.85 5.92 -5.18
N HIS A 57 -2.70 6.04 -4.17
CA HIS A 57 -2.49 5.34 -2.92
C HIS A 57 -2.95 3.88 -3.05
N ARG A 58 -2.12 3.01 -2.49
CA ARG A 58 -2.39 1.59 -2.30
C ARG A 58 -2.69 1.34 -0.84
N SER A 59 -3.24 0.17 -0.54
CA SER A 59 -3.52 -0.21 0.84
C SER A 59 -2.29 -0.05 1.75
N GLY A 60 -2.53 0.56 2.89
CA GLY A 60 -1.63 0.68 4.01
C GLY A 60 -2.34 0.29 5.28
N TRP A 61 -1.59 0.17 6.37
CA TRP A 61 -2.13 -0.33 7.65
C TRP A 61 -1.92 0.64 8.79
N SER A 62 -1.33 1.79 8.53
CA SER A 62 -1.10 2.82 9.54
C SER A 62 -2.41 3.48 9.95
N THR A 63 -2.63 3.56 11.27
CA THR A 63 -3.73 4.34 11.84
C THR A 63 -3.37 5.82 11.81
N PRO A 64 -4.26 6.71 11.35
CA PRO A 64 -4.01 8.15 11.35
C PRO A 64 -3.90 8.73 12.77
N THR A 65 -3.37 9.94 12.86
CA THR A 65 -3.23 10.67 14.13
C THR A 65 -3.71 12.11 13.95
N ILE A 66 -4.35 12.66 14.97
CA ILE A 66 -4.64 14.10 15.03
C ILE A 66 -3.47 14.80 15.66
N TRP A 67 -2.86 15.70 14.91
CA TRP A 67 -1.78 16.55 15.38
C TRP A 67 -2.32 17.92 15.78
N LYS A 68 -2.15 18.25 17.06
CA LYS A 68 -2.43 19.58 17.62
C LYS A 68 -1.11 20.31 17.75
N HIS A 69 -0.99 21.44 17.12
CA HIS A 69 0.23 22.25 17.08
C HIS A 69 -0.10 23.74 17.24
N SER A 70 0.91 24.58 17.27
CA SER A 70 0.77 26.03 17.50
C SER A 70 -0.14 26.73 16.48
N GLU A 71 -0.20 26.24 15.24
CA GLU A 71 -0.99 26.82 14.17
C GLU A 71 -2.37 26.17 13.98
N GLY A 72 -2.71 25.14 14.78
CA GLY A 72 -4.02 24.52 14.71
C GLY A 72 -4.04 23.00 14.89
N LYS A 73 -4.91 22.35 14.15
CA LYS A 73 -5.08 20.90 14.19
C LYS A 73 -5.09 20.32 12.77
N GLU A 74 -4.45 19.19 12.60
CA GLU A 74 -4.37 18.48 11.31
C GLU A 74 -4.53 16.97 11.50
N LEU A 75 -5.00 16.31 10.44
CA LEU A 75 -4.99 14.87 10.32
C LEU A 75 -3.66 14.46 9.67
N VAL A 76 -2.90 13.61 10.34
CA VAL A 76 -1.64 13.08 9.82
C VAL A 76 -1.81 11.62 9.46
N VAL A 77 -1.48 11.28 8.21
CA VAL A 77 -1.62 9.93 7.64
C VAL A 77 -0.30 9.49 7.05
N LEU A 78 0.19 8.34 7.49
CA LEU A 78 1.36 7.68 6.93
C LEU A 78 0.90 6.53 6.02
N GLY A 79 1.36 6.51 4.78
CA GLY A 79 1.01 5.42 3.86
C GLY A 79 1.54 5.65 2.46
N ASN A 80 1.73 4.56 1.73
CA ASN A 80 2.16 4.55 0.34
C ASN A 80 3.39 5.43 0.03
N GLY A 81 4.42 5.32 0.87
CA GLY A 81 5.70 6.01 0.67
C GLY A 81 5.75 7.44 1.20
N SER A 82 4.67 7.97 1.75
CA SER A 82 4.60 9.36 2.21
C SER A 82 3.89 9.54 3.55
N LEU A 83 4.30 10.56 4.26
CA LEU A 83 3.58 11.14 5.41
C LEU A 83 2.86 12.39 4.91
N ARG A 84 1.58 12.52 5.21
CA ARG A 84 0.76 13.63 4.73
C ARG A 84 -0.07 14.26 5.82
N GLY A 85 -0.15 15.59 5.78
CA GLY A 85 -1.07 16.38 6.58
C GLY A 85 -2.32 16.75 5.79
N TYR A 86 -3.46 16.68 6.46
CA TYR A 86 -4.76 17.04 5.89
C TYR A 86 -5.52 17.96 6.84
N SER A 87 -6.34 18.82 6.28
CA SER A 87 -7.32 19.63 6.99
C SER A 87 -8.38 18.72 7.62
N LEU A 88 -8.73 18.95 8.88
CA LEU A 88 -9.76 18.18 9.58
C LEU A 88 -11.19 18.52 9.12
N PRO A 89 -11.54 19.81 8.87
CA PRO A 89 -12.89 20.17 8.46
C PRO A 89 -13.35 19.60 7.14
N ASP A 90 -12.42 19.41 6.18
CA ASP A 90 -12.77 19.08 4.79
C ASP A 90 -11.87 18.03 4.13
N GLY A 91 -10.81 17.58 4.82
CA GLY A 91 -9.88 16.57 4.33
C GLY A 91 -8.94 17.05 3.22
N GLU A 92 -8.80 18.36 2.98
CA GLU A 92 -7.85 18.86 1.98
C GLU A 92 -6.41 18.59 2.37
N GLY A 93 -5.58 18.22 1.37
CA GLY A 93 -4.15 17.99 1.58
C GLY A 93 -3.42 19.30 1.82
N LYS A 94 -2.62 19.35 2.89
CA LYS A 94 -1.86 20.56 3.29
C LYS A 94 -0.38 20.44 2.98
N TRP A 95 0.22 19.28 3.30
CA TRP A 95 1.65 19.03 3.09
C TRP A 95 1.92 17.55 2.89
N GLN A 96 3.10 17.24 2.36
CA GLN A 96 3.58 15.88 2.13
C GLN A 96 5.09 15.80 2.35
N VAL A 97 5.53 14.70 2.96
CA VAL A 97 6.92 14.29 3.08
C VAL A 97 7.07 12.90 2.50
N ASP A 98 7.90 12.74 1.49
CA ASP A 98 8.16 11.46 0.82
C ASP A 98 9.36 10.73 1.42
N GLY A 99 9.60 9.49 0.98
CA GLY A 99 10.77 8.70 1.38
C GLY A 99 10.49 7.60 2.39
N PHE A 100 9.23 7.33 2.69
CA PHE A 100 8.82 6.19 3.50
C PHE A 100 8.62 4.92 2.65
N SER A 101 8.57 3.77 3.29
CA SER A 101 8.19 2.53 2.61
C SER A 101 6.72 2.58 2.16
N ARG A 102 6.41 1.84 1.11
CA ARG A 102 5.02 1.71 0.64
C ARG A 102 4.11 1.09 1.70
N GLU A 103 4.58 0.03 2.32
CA GLU A 103 3.85 -0.73 3.33
C GLU A 103 4.22 -0.20 4.72
N THR A 104 3.34 0.60 5.28
CA THR A 104 3.53 1.22 6.59
C THR A 104 2.47 0.72 7.57
N ILE A 105 2.91 0.39 8.78
CA ILE A 105 2.06 -0.10 9.86
C ILE A 105 2.08 0.86 11.04
N ALA A 106 3.26 1.46 11.29
CA ALA A 106 3.46 2.34 12.42
C ALA A 106 2.53 3.56 12.37
N ARG A 107 1.88 3.84 13.49
CA ARG A 107 1.09 5.06 13.65
C ARG A 107 2.03 6.25 13.83
N PRO A 108 1.81 7.40 13.16
CA PRO A 108 2.53 8.62 13.46
C PRO A 108 2.30 9.04 14.92
N MET A 109 3.36 9.41 15.59
CA MET A 109 3.30 10.00 16.93
C MET A 109 3.45 11.51 16.84
N VAL A 110 2.82 12.23 17.74
CA VAL A 110 2.83 13.69 17.74
C VAL A 110 3.14 14.20 19.15
N GLN A 111 3.95 15.23 19.24
CA GLN A 111 4.26 15.92 20.48
C GLN A 111 4.55 17.38 20.18
N ASN A 112 3.75 18.30 20.73
CA ASN A 112 3.84 19.73 20.44
C ASN A 112 3.84 19.98 18.90
N ASP A 113 4.77 20.75 18.40
CA ASP A 113 4.90 21.06 16.97
C ASP A 113 5.71 20.01 16.19
N LEU A 114 5.90 18.79 16.73
CA LEU A 114 6.67 17.73 16.11
C LEU A 114 5.80 16.52 15.75
N VAL A 115 6.07 15.96 14.59
CA VAL A 115 5.54 14.69 14.12
C VAL A 115 6.67 13.69 13.96
N PHE A 116 6.53 12.52 14.57
CA PHE A 116 7.45 11.41 14.45
C PHE A 116 6.80 10.30 13.64
N ALA A 117 7.44 9.89 12.57
CA ALA A 117 6.99 8.80 11.72
C ALA A 117 8.13 7.83 11.44
N SER A 118 7.83 6.55 11.41
CA SER A 118 8.79 5.51 11.06
C SER A 118 8.23 4.61 9.97
N GLY A 119 9.11 4.19 9.07
CA GLY A 119 8.81 3.20 8.05
C GLY A 119 9.93 2.18 8.02
N SER A 120 9.59 0.91 7.86
CA SER A 120 10.60 -0.12 7.63
C SER A 120 10.93 -0.19 6.14
N LYS A 121 12.23 -0.15 5.81
CA LYS A 121 12.70 -0.52 4.49
C LYS A 121 12.93 -2.02 4.45
N LEU A 122 12.07 -2.76 3.79
CA LEU A 122 12.42 -4.10 3.34
C LEU A 122 13.25 -3.94 2.07
N GLY A 123 14.60 -3.86 2.25
CA GLY A 123 15.53 -3.95 1.14
C GLY A 123 15.52 -2.82 0.12
N GLY A 124 15.12 -1.60 0.49
CA GLY A 124 15.19 -0.48 -0.41
C GLY A 124 14.08 0.55 -0.25
N SER A 125 14.13 1.62 -1.03
CA SER A 125 13.03 2.59 -1.11
C SER A 125 11.81 1.94 -1.76
N ALA A 126 10.61 2.46 -1.50
CA ALA A 126 9.38 2.05 -2.15
C ALA A 126 9.49 2.09 -3.70
N ASP A 127 10.39 2.89 -4.20
CA ASP A 127 10.60 3.18 -5.61
C ASP A 127 11.84 2.50 -6.21
N LEU A 128 12.60 1.72 -5.46
CA LEU A 128 13.55 0.81 -6.05
C LEU A 128 12.77 -0.31 -6.71
N ASN A 129 12.32 -0.03 -7.92
CA ASN A 129 11.95 -1.07 -8.85
C ASN A 129 13.18 -1.96 -9.00
N SER A 130 13.10 -3.16 -8.45
CA SER A 130 14.10 -4.18 -8.74
C SER A 130 14.21 -4.26 -10.26
N ASP A 131 15.43 -4.26 -10.78
CA ASP A 131 15.63 -4.48 -12.21
C ASP A 131 14.81 -5.71 -12.65
N PRO A 132 13.82 -5.57 -13.52
CA PRO A 132 12.98 -6.68 -13.93
C PRO A 132 13.68 -7.64 -14.89
N ALA A 133 14.83 -7.25 -15.44
CA ALA A 133 15.51 -8.01 -16.47
C ALA A 133 15.94 -9.42 -16.01
N PRO A 134 16.53 -9.63 -14.83
CA PRO A 134 16.85 -10.98 -14.37
C PRO A 134 15.59 -11.85 -14.16
N PHE A 135 14.51 -11.25 -13.69
CA PHE A 135 13.24 -11.93 -13.52
C PHE A 135 12.65 -12.32 -14.89
N TRP A 136 12.61 -11.36 -15.82
CA TRP A 136 12.10 -11.60 -17.17
C TRP A 136 12.90 -12.70 -17.87
N LYS A 137 14.24 -12.64 -17.81
CA LYS A 137 15.12 -13.67 -18.38
C LYS A 137 14.83 -15.07 -17.81
N ALA A 138 14.55 -15.17 -16.53
CA ALA A 138 14.20 -16.44 -15.90
C ALA A 138 12.82 -16.93 -16.31
N VAL A 139 11.86 -16.04 -16.46
CA VAL A 139 10.47 -16.38 -16.80
C VAL A 139 10.32 -16.70 -18.30
N ILE A 140 10.98 -15.97 -19.17
CA ILE A 140 10.90 -16.21 -20.63
C ILE A 140 11.52 -17.56 -21.04
N SER A 141 12.32 -18.18 -20.17
CA SER A 141 12.80 -19.55 -20.42
C SER A 141 11.68 -20.58 -20.49
N PHE A 142 10.48 -20.25 -20.08
CA PHE A 142 9.28 -21.08 -20.23
C PHE A 142 8.54 -20.84 -21.54
N ASP A 143 8.92 -19.86 -22.32
CA ASP A 143 8.40 -19.64 -23.68
C ASP A 143 8.95 -20.71 -24.62
N VAL A 144 8.18 -21.75 -24.80
CA VAL A 144 8.57 -22.94 -25.58
C VAL A 144 8.41 -22.71 -27.09
N ASN A 145 7.45 -21.88 -27.47
CA ASN A 145 7.12 -21.61 -28.86
C ASN A 145 7.90 -20.41 -29.44
N GLY A 146 8.56 -19.61 -28.60
CA GLY A 146 9.40 -18.49 -29.01
C GLY A 146 8.62 -17.28 -29.54
N ASP A 147 7.38 -17.08 -29.06
CA ASP A 147 6.53 -15.96 -29.49
C ASP A 147 6.61 -14.73 -28.59
N ASP A 148 7.57 -14.72 -27.64
CA ASP A 148 7.76 -13.66 -26.63
C ASP A 148 6.55 -13.45 -25.70
N ARG A 149 5.69 -14.45 -25.59
CA ARG A 149 4.54 -14.47 -24.71
C ARG A 149 4.58 -15.70 -23.82
N LEU A 150 4.13 -15.56 -22.61
CA LEU A 150 4.03 -16.68 -21.69
C LEU A 150 2.57 -17.11 -21.55
N GLU A 151 2.27 -18.24 -22.09
CA GLU A 151 1.01 -18.89 -21.87
C GLU A 151 1.08 -19.80 -20.63
N ARG A 152 -0.05 -19.95 -19.96
CA ARG A 152 -0.14 -20.77 -18.77
C ARG A 152 0.27 -22.23 -19.02
N LYS A 153 0.00 -22.77 -20.19
CA LYS A 153 0.35 -24.14 -20.58
C LYS A 153 1.87 -24.34 -20.68
N GLU A 154 2.64 -23.29 -20.93
CA GLU A 154 4.09 -23.34 -21.06
C GLU A 154 4.80 -23.35 -19.71
N MET A 155 4.18 -22.83 -18.66
CA MET A 155 4.75 -22.81 -17.31
C MET A 155 4.62 -24.19 -16.64
N THR A 156 5.27 -25.19 -17.19
CA THR A 156 5.19 -26.59 -16.72
C THR A 156 6.12 -26.90 -15.56
N GLY A 157 7.14 -26.07 -15.35
CA GLY A 157 8.16 -26.26 -14.33
C GLY A 157 7.79 -25.64 -12.98
N HIS A 158 8.70 -25.83 -12.02
CA HIS A 158 8.66 -25.13 -10.74
C HIS A 158 9.33 -23.78 -10.89
N PHE A 159 8.61 -22.72 -10.61
CA PHE A 159 9.12 -21.36 -10.62
C PHE A 159 8.82 -20.69 -9.27
N THR A 160 9.82 -19.99 -8.71
CA THR A 160 9.64 -19.20 -7.51
C THR A 160 9.66 -17.72 -7.89
N PHE A 161 8.53 -17.06 -7.72
CA PHE A 161 8.46 -15.61 -7.88
C PHE A 161 9.26 -14.94 -6.76
N PRO A 162 10.32 -14.17 -7.05
CA PRO A 162 11.14 -13.55 -6.02
C PRO A 162 10.39 -12.39 -5.36
N PHE A 163 9.76 -12.68 -4.23
CA PHE A 163 9.03 -11.69 -3.44
C PHE A 163 9.98 -10.79 -2.63
N ARG A 164 11.12 -11.34 -2.21
CA ARG A 164 12.17 -10.64 -1.47
C ARG A 164 13.53 -10.91 -2.10
N PRO A 165 13.84 -10.25 -3.23
CA PRO A 165 15.07 -10.54 -3.99
C PRO A 165 16.36 -10.22 -3.24
N GLN A 166 16.29 -9.46 -2.14
CA GLN A 166 17.42 -9.19 -1.24
C GLN A 166 17.83 -10.41 -0.38
N LEU A 167 16.96 -11.42 -0.26
CA LEU A 167 17.28 -12.66 0.42
C LEU A 167 17.94 -13.64 -0.57
N PRO A 168 18.82 -14.52 -0.11
CA PRO A 168 19.44 -15.52 -1.00
C PRO A 168 18.40 -16.49 -1.54
N PRO A 169 18.55 -16.95 -2.81
CA PRO A 169 17.74 -18.03 -3.34
C PRO A 169 17.73 -19.25 -2.42
N GLY A 170 16.57 -19.83 -2.20
CA GLY A 170 16.38 -20.95 -1.25
C GLY A 170 16.05 -20.55 0.19
N HIS A 171 16.18 -19.29 0.56
CA HIS A 171 15.67 -18.79 1.84
C HIS A 171 14.14 -18.88 1.88
N PRO A 172 13.50 -19.35 2.99
CA PRO A 172 12.03 -19.50 3.06
C PRO A 172 11.24 -18.22 2.76
N GLY A 173 11.83 -17.05 3.00
CA GLY A 173 11.22 -15.76 2.69
C GLY A 173 11.59 -15.18 1.33
N TYR A 174 12.40 -15.85 0.52
CA TYR A 174 12.89 -15.35 -0.76
C TYR A 174 11.75 -15.12 -1.75
N GLY A 175 10.83 -16.05 -1.87
CA GLY A 175 9.80 -15.95 -2.87
C GLY A 175 8.60 -16.85 -2.61
N LEU A 176 7.60 -16.67 -3.46
CA LEU A 176 6.38 -17.49 -3.45
C LEU A 176 6.51 -18.53 -4.58
N PRO A 177 6.55 -19.82 -4.27
CA PRO A 177 6.57 -20.85 -5.29
C PRO A 177 5.24 -20.86 -6.05
N LEU A 178 5.31 -20.90 -7.37
CA LEU A 178 4.13 -21.17 -8.17
C LEU A 178 3.76 -22.65 -8.03
N PRO A 179 2.51 -22.99 -7.76
CA PRO A 179 2.07 -24.39 -7.70
C PRO A 179 2.38 -25.10 -9.02
N LYS A 180 2.82 -26.37 -8.94
CA LYS A 180 3.03 -27.21 -10.12
C LYS A 180 1.73 -27.48 -10.89
N ASP A 181 0.64 -27.57 -10.17
CA ASP A 181 -0.69 -27.82 -10.72
C ASP A 181 -1.25 -26.54 -11.38
N PRO A 182 -1.52 -26.55 -12.69
CA PRO A 182 -2.06 -25.40 -13.41
C PRO A 182 -3.38 -24.88 -12.86
N GLU A 183 -4.26 -25.76 -12.35
CA GLU A 183 -5.55 -25.34 -11.78
C GLU A 183 -5.38 -24.57 -10.47
N LYS A 184 -4.38 -24.96 -9.67
CA LYS A 184 -4.06 -24.24 -8.42
C LYS A 184 -3.44 -22.86 -8.67
N ARG A 185 -2.87 -22.62 -9.86
CA ARG A 185 -2.34 -21.31 -10.27
C ARG A 185 -3.45 -20.32 -10.60
N GLN A 186 -4.66 -20.79 -10.87
CA GLN A 186 -5.80 -19.92 -11.22
C GLN A 186 -6.40 -19.18 -10.01
N LYS A 187 -6.15 -19.66 -8.80
CA LYS A 187 -6.79 -19.17 -7.58
C LYS A 187 -5.95 -18.16 -6.79
N ARG A 188 -4.83 -17.68 -7.35
CA ARG A 188 -3.93 -16.70 -6.68
C ARG A 188 -3.82 -15.40 -7.45
#